data_81318d65814d8b615321eff3d691d64d
#
_entry.id   81318d65814d8b615321eff3d691d64d
#
_cell.length_a   1.000
_cell.length_b   1.000
_cell.length_c   1.000
_cell.angle_alpha   90.00
_cell.angle_beta   90.00
_cell.angle_gamma   90.00
#
_symmetry.space_group_name_H-M   'P 1'
#
loop_
_entity.id
_entity.type
_entity.pdbx_description
1 polymer ?
#
loop_
_entity_poly.entity_id
_entity_poly.type
_entity_poly.pdbx_seq_one_letter_code
_entity_poly.pdbx_strand_id
1 'polypeptide(L)'
;MKQPELERRVIQVLGTSSNAGKSTIVMAICRYLSKKGYRVAPFKSMNMSLNSVAIDGGYEIPRSQWLQAFAASTKPIKEMSAILLKPEGKDGSQVIVNGKSMGVMSISKYYDYLVENGKRVVKESLDYLCDNYDVVVAEGAGSPAEINLLDRDVANIYVSTLYDTPAILAGDIERGGVFASLYGTLKLMPRSDLVKGMIINKMRGSKKLLENGMEKIEELCGVPVIGVLPYVENVFLPGEDSQDYGNTMLDNGKICLVRYPAIENYSDTDPLIIYGLGYRYVRASNLNDLDAARIIILPGSKNVETDMRYLMETGLAEKLQSARERGAMIIGICGGYQMLGRTVSDPHGTEMKERSIRGLGMLDLATEYSPVKTVDSVSYTFNGSRFASLPSGTGYEIHYGTVSSSEKDHLLEIGGRKEGTVSADGHIIGTNVHGILENREFLEYITGEKIPDMIYGEELMRRIDIITNSFIENMDMSYIERLVK
;
A
#
# COMPACT_ATOMS: atom_id res chain seq x y z
N MET A 1 -11.85 21.98 37.89
CA MET A 1 -12.86 21.93 36.85
C MET A 1 -12.39 20.92 35.82
N LYS A 2 -13.05 19.78 35.66
CA LYS A 2 -12.79 18.87 34.53
C LYS A 2 -13.12 19.66 33.26
N GLN A 3 -12.20 19.75 32.31
CA GLN A 3 -12.54 20.19 30.95
C GLN A 3 -13.68 19.29 30.47
N PRO A 4 -14.68 19.84 29.74
CA PRO A 4 -15.70 19.00 29.14
C PRO A 4 -14.97 17.95 28.28
N GLU A 5 -15.29 16.68 28.47
CA GLU A 5 -14.83 15.62 27.58
C GLU A 5 -15.21 16.05 26.16
N LEU A 6 -14.20 16.37 25.36
CA LEU A 6 -14.41 16.59 23.91
C LEU A 6 -15.05 15.31 23.37
N GLU A 7 -16.27 15.44 22.84
CA GLU A 7 -16.93 14.33 22.13
C GLU A 7 -15.98 13.80 21.07
N ARG A 8 -15.46 12.58 21.26
CA ARG A 8 -14.50 11.98 20.34
C ARG A 8 -15.26 11.42 19.14
N ARG A 9 -15.13 12.09 18.01
CA ARG A 9 -15.82 11.77 16.77
C ARG A 9 -15.02 10.75 15.98
N VAL A 10 -15.27 9.49 16.26
CA VAL A 10 -14.67 8.36 15.54
C VAL A 10 -15.78 7.57 14.87
N ILE A 11 -15.60 7.23 13.60
CA ILE A 11 -16.43 6.28 12.88
C ILE A 11 -15.55 5.15 12.34
N GLN A 12 -15.92 3.90 12.61
CA GLN A 12 -15.12 2.75 12.16
C GLN A 12 -15.81 1.99 11.03
N VAL A 13 -15.06 1.65 9.98
CA VAL A 13 -15.52 0.76 8.91
C VAL A 13 -14.92 -0.63 9.13
N LEU A 14 -15.79 -1.59 9.39
CA LEU A 14 -15.51 -3.01 9.53
C LEU A 14 -15.88 -3.75 8.24
N GLY A 15 -15.35 -4.93 8.04
CA GLY A 15 -15.69 -5.77 6.88
C GLY A 15 -16.05 -7.18 7.30
N THR A 16 -16.90 -7.83 6.55
CA THR A 16 -17.20 -9.27 6.74
C THR A 16 -16.02 -10.16 6.38
N SER A 17 -15.03 -9.63 5.65
CA SER A 17 -13.82 -10.34 5.21
C SER A 17 -12.73 -9.37 4.76
N SER A 18 -11.54 -9.90 4.46
CA SER A 18 -10.56 -9.19 3.63
C SER A 18 -11.19 -8.87 2.27
N ASN A 19 -10.74 -7.79 1.63
CA ASN A 19 -11.22 -7.32 0.33
C ASN A 19 -12.73 -6.95 0.26
N ALA A 20 -13.42 -6.82 1.41
CA ALA A 20 -14.80 -6.31 1.43
C ALA A 20 -14.92 -4.85 0.97
N GLY A 21 -13.79 -4.16 0.75
CA GLY A 21 -13.70 -2.78 0.26
C GLY A 21 -13.61 -1.74 1.37
N LYS A 22 -13.23 -2.13 2.60
CA LYS A 22 -13.07 -1.22 3.75
C LYS A 22 -12.22 -0.01 3.40
N SER A 23 -11.03 -0.22 2.85
CA SER A 23 -10.06 0.84 2.55
C SER A 23 -10.61 1.88 1.57
N THR A 24 -11.34 1.44 0.55
CA THR A 24 -12.00 2.32 -0.43
C THR A 24 -13.17 3.10 0.20
N ILE A 25 -13.94 2.44 1.07
CA ILE A 25 -15.05 3.09 1.82
C ILE A 25 -14.49 4.16 2.76
N VAL A 26 -13.44 3.84 3.52
CA VAL A 26 -12.75 4.79 4.42
C VAL A 26 -12.21 5.98 3.62
N MET A 27 -11.54 5.73 2.50
CA MET A 27 -11.03 6.77 1.60
C MET A 27 -12.17 7.70 1.13
N ALA A 28 -13.30 7.13 0.68
CA ALA A 28 -14.44 7.92 0.19
C ALA A 28 -15.09 8.75 1.32
N ILE A 29 -15.22 8.18 2.53
CA ILE A 29 -15.73 8.91 3.71
C ILE A 29 -14.77 10.04 4.10
N CYS A 30 -13.46 9.76 4.15
CA CYS A 30 -12.44 10.78 4.41
C CYS A 30 -12.52 11.93 3.41
N ARG A 31 -12.61 11.60 2.10
CA ARG A 31 -12.74 12.61 1.04
C ARG A 31 -14.02 13.44 1.16
N TYR A 32 -15.14 12.76 1.42
CA TYR A 32 -16.43 13.43 1.60
C TYR A 32 -16.42 14.41 2.77
N LEU A 33 -15.98 13.97 3.95
CA LEU A 33 -15.94 14.80 5.15
C LEU A 33 -14.95 15.96 5.01
N SER A 34 -13.81 15.74 4.37
CA SER A 34 -12.86 16.80 4.06
C SER A 34 -13.47 17.87 3.14
N LYS A 35 -14.22 17.46 2.09
CA LYS A 35 -14.97 18.41 1.23
C LYS A 35 -16.05 19.19 1.99
N LYS A 36 -16.54 18.68 3.10
CA LYS A 36 -17.47 19.37 4.01
C LYS A 36 -16.77 20.33 4.98
N GLY A 37 -15.45 20.39 4.94
CA GLY A 37 -14.65 21.32 5.76
C GLY A 37 -14.17 20.76 7.08
N TYR A 38 -14.36 19.44 7.37
CA TYR A 38 -13.77 18.81 8.55
C TYR A 38 -12.28 18.55 8.34
N ARG A 39 -11.50 18.69 9.41
CA ARG A 39 -10.14 18.16 9.49
C ARG A 39 -10.26 16.66 9.78
N VAL A 40 -9.97 15.82 8.81
CA VAL A 40 -10.20 14.37 8.88
C VAL A 40 -8.88 13.63 8.95
N ALA A 41 -8.77 12.66 9.86
CA ALA A 41 -7.69 11.70 9.90
C ALA A 41 -8.20 10.29 9.61
N PRO A 42 -7.60 9.52 8.67
CA PRO A 42 -7.77 8.08 8.63
C PRO A 42 -7.02 7.44 9.80
N PHE A 43 -7.48 6.25 10.22
CA PHE A 43 -6.79 5.46 11.23
C PHE A 43 -6.91 3.97 10.95
N LYS A 44 -5.83 3.24 11.07
CA LYS A 44 -5.84 1.77 11.08
C LYS A 44 -4.94 1.28 12.20
N SER A 45 -5.54 0.62 13.18
CA SER A 45 -4.84 0.18 14.38
C SER A 45 -3.80 -0.90 14.10
N MET A 46 -4.08 -1.81 13.15
CA MET A 46 -3.17 -2.83 12.68
C MET A 46 -3.34 -3.05 11.19
N ASN A 47 -2.23 -3.10 10.46
CA ASN A 47 -2.21 -3.46 9.05
C ASN A 47 -1.17 -4.55 8.79
N MET A 48 -1.44 -5.42 7.83
CA MET A 48 -0.48 -6.39 7.30
C MET A 48 -0.31 -6.10 5.81
N SER A 49 0.82 -5.50 5.44
CA SER A 49 1.08 -5.11 4.04
C SER A 49 2.57 -5.02 3.76
N LEU A 50 2.98 -5.44 2.56
CA LEU A 50 4.32 -5.21 2.01
C LEU A 50 4.40 -3.89 1.23
N ASN A 51 3.32 -3.09 1.19
CA ASN A 51 3.27 -1.84 0.46
C ASN A 51 3.20 -0.66 1.43
N SER A 52 4.28 0.09 1.55
CA SER A 52 4.44 1.17 2.51
C SER A 52 5.16 2.37 1.90
N VAL A 53 5.07 3.50 2.56
CA VAL A 53 5.73 4.74 2.19
C VAL A 53 6.47 5.34 3.38
N ALA A 54 7.58 5.99 3.13
CA ALA A 54 8.20 6.86 4.14
C ALA A 54 7.47 8.21 4.15
N ILE A 55 7.28 8.72 5.35
CA ILE A 55 6.73 10.05 5.60
C ILE A 55 7.70 10.89 6.41
N ASP A 56 7.44 12.19 6.50
CA ASP A 56 8.31 13.12 7.22
C ASP A 56 8.64 12.66 8.64
N GLY A 57 9.89 12.91 9.06
CA GLY A 57 10.41 12.49 10.35
C GLY A 57 10.96 11.07 10.38
N GLY A 58 11.15 10.44 9.23
CA GLY A 58 11.72 9.09 9.12
C GLY A 58 10.78 8.02 9.67
N TYR A 59 9.50 8.13 9.38
CA TYR A 59 8.48 7.16 9.74
C TYR A 59 7.96 6.45 8.52
N GLU A 60 7.53 5.20 8.71
CA GLU A 60 6.99 4.34 7.67
C GLU A 60 5.52 4.01 7.97
N ILE A 61 4.63 4.23 6.99
CA ILE A 61 3.21 3.88 7.11
C ILE A 61 2.75 3.07 5.88
N PRO A 62 1.66 2.27 5.99
CA PRO A 62 1.10 1.58 4.84
C PRO A 62 0.62 2.55 3.74
N ARG A 63 0.77 2.16 2.49
CA ARG A 63 0.31 2.94 1.33
C ARG A 63 -1.18 3.25 1.40
N SER A 64 -2.00 2.35 1.93
CA SER A 64 -3.45 2.55 2.08
C SER A 64 -3.78 3.74 3.00
N GLN A 65 -3.11 3.87 4.15
CA GLN A 65 -3.32 5.00 5.06
C GLN A 65 -2.78 6.31 4.47
N TRP A 66 -1.69 6.24 3.73
CA TRP A 66 -1.19 7.38 2.95
C TRP A 66 -2.24 7.85 1.93
N LEU A 67 -2.84 6.92 1.15
CA LEU A 67 -3.88 7.24 0.16
C LEU A 67 -5.13 7.83 0.81
N GLN A 68 -5.54 7.32 1.96
CA GLN A 68 -6.67 7.83 2.72
C GLN A 68 -6.40 9.25 3.27
N ALA A 69 -5.19 9.51 3.76
CA ALA A 69 -4.75 10.85 4.18
C ALA A 69 -4.70 11.81 3.00
N PHE A 70 -4.20 11.37 1.85
CA PHE A 70 -4.18 12.12 0.61
C PHE A 70 -5.62 12.49 0.16
N ALA A 71 -6.55 11.53 0.19
CA ALA A 71 -7.96 11.76 -0.10
C ALA A 71 -8.60 12.77 0.86
N ALA A 72 -8.23 12.73 2.14
CA ALA A 72 -8.65 13.69 3.16
C ALA A 72 -8.00 15.08 3.00
N SER A 73 -7.08 15.26 2.05
CA SER A 73 -6.25 16.46 1.89
C SER A 73 -5.52 16.82 3.20
N THR A 74 -5.06 15.81 3.93
CA THR A 74 -4.30 15.96 5.18
C THR A 74 -2.92 15.35 5.06
N LYS A 75 -1.96 15.90 5.79
CA LYS A 75 -0.60 15.37 5.82
C LYS A 75 -0.60 14.01 6.52
N PRO A 76 -0.01 12.96 5.93
CA PRO A 76 0.10 11.67 6.60
C PRO A 76 1.05 11.76 7.80
N ILE A 77 0.66 11.16 8.91
CA ILE A 77 1.45 11.09 10.15
C ILE A 77 1.45 9.67 10.72
N LYS A 78 2.44 9.36 11.53
CA LYS A 78 2.67 8.01 12.06
C LYS A 78 1.51 7.45 12.89
N GLU A 79 0.76 8.33 13.56
CA GLU A 79 -0.39 7.95 14.39
C GLU A 79 -1.56 7.40 13.56
N MET A 80 -1.61 7.64 12.25
CA MET A 80 -2.63 7.08 11.36
C MET A 80 -2.49 5.56 11.15
N SER A 81 -1.31 4.99 11.52
CA SER A 81 -1.03 3.55 11.48
C SER A 81 -0.28 3.14 12.75
N ALA A 82 -1.00 2.59 13.72
CA ALA A 82 -0.39 2.24 15.01
C ALA A 82 0.58 1.07 14.89
N ILE A 83 0.19 0.00 14.18
CA ILE A 83 1.01 -1.21 13.99
C ILE A 83 0.94 -1.65 12.52
N LEU A 84 2.11 -1.81 11.90
CA LEU A 84 2.25 -2.40 10.57
C LEU A 84 3.09 -3.66 10.65
N LEU A 85 2.60 -4.74 10.05
CA LEU A 85 3.31 -6.01 9.90
C LEU A 85 3.74 -6.18 8.45
N LYS A 86 5.02 -6.47 8.24
CA LYS A 86 5.56 -6.90 6.96
C LYS A 86 5.95 -8.37 7.06
N PRO A 87 5.19 -9.30 6.47
CA PRO A 87 5.50 -10.74 6.55
C PRO A 87 6.90 -11.05 6.01
N GLU A 88 7.66 -11.88 6.73
CA GLU A 88 8.96 -12.39 6.33
C GLU A 88 8.95 -13.91 6.33
N GLY A 89 8.77 -14.51 5.16
CA GLY A 89 8.76 -15.96 5.02
C GLY A 89 7.65 -16.64 5.82
N LYS A 90 7.96 -17.83 6.41
CA LYS A 90 6.95 -18.65 7.09
C LYS A 90 6.84 -18.38 8.59
N ASP A 91 7.83 -17.76 9.20
CA ASP A 91 8.03 -17.85 10.66
C ASP A 91 8.01 -16.50 11.39
N GLY A 92 7.83 -15.39 10.69
CA GLY A 92 7.87 -14.07 11.33
C GLY A 92 7.39 -12.92 10.48
N SER A 93 7.37 -11.76 11.11
CA SER A 93 7.08 -10.48 10.44
C SER A 93 7.96 -9.39 11.00
N GLN A 94 8.40 -8.48 10.16
CA GLN A 94 8.93 -7.21 10.64
C GLN A 94 7.78 -6.40 11.23
N VAL A 95 7.93 -5.99 12.49
CA VAL A 95 6.92 -5.24 13.23
C VAL A 95 7.31 -3.77 13.24
N ILE A 96 6.43 -2.92 12.78
CA ILE A 96 6.59 -1.47 12.75
C ILE A 96 5.53 -0.86 13.65
N VAL A 97 5.95 -0.08 14.65
CA VAL A 97 5.07 0.55 15.65
C VAL A 97 5.21 2.06 15.53
N ASN A 98 4.09 2.75 15.29
CA ASN A 98 4.07 4.18 15.05
C ASN A 98 5.19 4.62 14.09
N GLY A 99 5.29 3.92 12.95
CA GLY A 99 6.24 4.20 11.88
C GLY A 99 7.70 3.83 12.14
N LYS A 100 8.05 3.21 13.29
CA LYS A 100 9.42 2.77 13.60
C LYS A 100 9.52 1.25 13.65
N SER A 101 10.53 0.70 12.99
CA SER A 101 10.81 -0.74 13.00
C SER A 101 11.26 -1.20 14.41
N MET A 102 10.61 -2.25 14.90
CA MET A 102 10.98 -2.97 16.12
C MET A 102 11.80 -4.25 15.81
N GLY A 103 12.16 -4.44 14.54
CA GLY A 103 12.80 -5.67 14.07
C GLY A 103 11.82 -6.78 13.73
N VAL A 104 12.37 -7.97 13.46
CA VAL A 104 11.61 -9.17 13.10
C VAL A 104 11.17 -9.91 14.36
N MET A 105 9.89 -10.24 14.44
CA MET A 105 9.32 -11.01 15.53
C MET A 105 8.70 -12.30 15.00
N SER A 106 8.91 -13.40 15.71
CA SER A 106 8.12 -14.61 15.49
C SER A 106 6.65 -14.36 15.84
N ILE A 107 5.75 -15.19 15.32
CA ILE A 107 4.29 -15.08 15.57
C ILE A 107 4.01 -15.07 17.08
N SER A 108 4.67 -15.93 17.87
CA SER A 108 4.48 -15.96 19.33
C SER A 108 4.90 -14.65 19.99
N LYS A 109 6.12 -14.15 19.74
CA LYS A 109 6.62 -12.90 20.30
C LYS A 109 5.76 -11.69 19.91
N TYR A 110 5.24 -11.70 18.68
CA TYR A 110 4.34 -10.65 18.24
C TYR A 110 3.01 -10.67 19.02
N TYR A 111 2.42 -11.85 19.25
CA TYR A 111 1.21 -11.95 20.07
C TYR A 111 1.44 -11.54 21.52
N ASP A 112 2.58 -11.90 22.12
CA ASP A 112 2.96 -11.45 23.46
C ASP A 112 3.04 -9.92 23.49
N TYR A 113 3.69 -9.32 22.49
CA TYR A 113 3.77 -7.86 22.34
C TYR A 113 2.38 -7.21 22.22
N LEU A 114 1.46 -7.78 21.45
CA LEU A 114 0.09 -7.25 21.32
C LEU A 114 -0.66 -7.24 22.65
N VAL A 115 -0.53 -8.31 23.42
CA VAL A 115 -1.18 -8.43 24.74
C VAL A 115 -0.63 -7.38 25.71
N GLU A 116 0.68 -7.20 25.73
CA GLU A 116 1.36 -6.30 26.67
C GLU A 116 1.26 -4.83 26.27
N ASN A 117 1.41 -4.52 24.98
CA ASN A 117 1.61 -3.16 24.49
C ASN A 117 0.59 -2.71 23.43
N GLY A 118 0.02 -3.64 22.65
CA GLY A 118 -0.79 -3.31 21.48
C GLY A 118 -1.95 -2.39 21.80
N LYS A 119 -2.73 -2.70 22.83
CA LYS A 119 -3.88 -1.89 23.27
C LYS A 119 -3.47 -0.47 23.66
N ARG A 120 -2.34 -0.32 24.34
CA ARG A 120 -1.81 0.99 24.74
C ARG A 120 -1.40 1.82 23.53
N VAL A 121 -0.64 1.22 22.61
CA VAL A 121 -0.17 1.90 21.39
C VAL A 121 -1.35 2.36 20.52
N VAL A 122 -2.35 1.49 20.32
CA VAL A 122 -3.57 1.81 19.56
C VAL A 122 -4.31 2.97 20.21
N LYS A 123 -4.48 2.93 21.54
CA LYS A 123 -5.18 3.98 22.28
C LYS A 123 -4.44 5.32 22.21
N GLU A 124 -3.13 5.33 22.44
CA GLU A 124 -2.31 6.55 22.39
C GLU A 124 -2.34 7.20 21.00
N SER A 125 -2.28 6.40 19.93
CA SER A 125 -2.38 6.90 18.55
C SER A 125 -3.76 7.47 18.26
N LEU A 126 -4.83 6.78 18.68
CA LEU A 126 -6.20 7.24 18.48
C LEU A 126 -6.50 8.50 19.30
N ASP A 127 -6.02 8.57 20.55
CA ASP A 127 -6.13 9.77 21.38
C ASP A 127 -5.50 10.97 20.69
N TYR A 128 -4.27 10.82 20.19
CA TYR A 128 -3.57 11.89 19.48
C TYR A 128 -4.38 12.39 18.27
N LEU A 129 -4.94 11.47 17.48
CA LEU A 129 -5.76 11.84 16.32
C LEU A 129 -7.04 12.55 16.74
N CYS A 130 -7.74 12.07 17.76
CA CYS A 130 -8.97 12.71 18.27
C CYS A 130 -8.71 14.12 18.83
N ASP A 131 -7.54 14.35 19.41
CA ASP A 131 -7.16 15.66 19.97
C ASP A 131 -6.77 16.68 18.87
N ASN A 132 -6.35 16.20 17.69
CA ASN A 132 -5.82 17.06 16.61
C ASN A 132 -6.74 17.19 15.38
N TYR A 133 -7.73 16.32 15.23
CA TYR A 133 -8.64 16.29 14.09
C TYR A 133 -10.11 16.37 14.54
N ASP A 134 -10.97 16.85 13.66
CA ASP A 134 -12.39 16.99 13.96
C ASP A 134 -13.13 15.65 13.87
N VAL A 135 -12.65 14.75 12.99
CA VAL A 135 -13.20 13.41 12.80
C VAL A 135 -12.08 12.42 12.49
N VAL A 136 -12.13 11.25 13.12
CA VAL A 136 -11.28 10.10 12.77
C VAL A 136 -12.12 9.04 12.07
N VAL A 137 -11.69 8.60 10.88
CA VAL A 137 -12.30 7.51 10.14
C VAL A 137 -11.40 6.28 10.27
N ALA A 138 -11.82 5.34 11.09
CA ALA A 138 -11.03 4.15 11.40
C ALA A 138 -11.37 2.99 10.46
N GLU A 139 -10.37 2.17 10.15
CA GLU A 139 -10.48 0.96 9.32
C GLU A 139 -10.19 -0.28 10.15
N GLY A 140 -11.04 -1.32 10.02
CA GLY A 140 -10.76 -2.64 10.57
C GLY A 140 -9.87 -3.49 9.65
N ALA A 141 -9.28 -4.56 10.18
CA ALA A 141 -8.47 -5.52 9.43
C ALA A 141 -9.15 -6.90 9.38
N GLY A 142 -9.30 -7.48 8.18
CA GLY A 142 -10.01 -8.75 8.01
C GLY A 142 -11.47 -8.66 8.43
N SER A 143 -11.90 -9.53 9.35
CA SER A 143 -13.27 -9.59 9.90
C SER A 143 -13.25 -9.51 11.43
N PRO A 144 -14.20 -8.79 12.06
CA PRO A 144 -14.36 -8.80 13.52
C PRO A 144 -14.95 -10.12 14.08
N ALA A 145 -15.28 -11.05 13.20
CA ALA A 145 -15.85 -12.35 13.55
C ALA A 145 -14.82 -13.50 13.57
N GLU A 146 -13.53 -13.18 13.58
CA GLU A 146 -12.45 -14.16 13.76
C GLU A 146 -12.42 -14.62 15.23
N ILE A 147 -13.34 -15.54 15.59
CA ILE A 147 -13.60 -15.96 16.98
C ILE A 147 -12.38 -16.55 17.69
N ASN A 148 -11.43 -17.10 16.94
CA ASN A 148 -10.17 -17.63 17.44
C ASN A 148 -9.12 -16.55 17.77
N LEU A 149 -9.38 -15.28 17.43
CA LEU A 149 -8.48 -14.15 17.63
C LEU A 149 -9.06 -13.04 18.53
N LEU A 150 -10.31 -13.18 19.00
CA LEU A 150 -11.03 -12.10 19.72
C LEU A 150 -10.27 -11.57 20.94
N ASP A 151 -9.61 -12.44 21.69
CA ASP A 151 -8.86 -12.04 22.91
C ASP A 151 -7.65 -11.14 22.59
N ARG A 152 -7.19 -11.15 21.36
CA ARG A 152 -5.99 -10.45 20.86
C ARG A 152 -6.30 -9.40 19.80
N ASP A 153 -7.59 -9.26 19.46
CA ASP A 153 -8.02 -8.32 18.42
C ASP A 153 -7.85 -6.88 18.91
N VAL A 154 -6.95 -6.17 18.31
CA VAL A 154 -6.76 -4.71 18.44
C VAL A 154 -7.11 -3.98 17.15
N ALA A 155 -7.51 -4.73 16.11
CA ALA A 155 -7.64 -4.25 14.73
C ALA A 155 -9.08 -3.91 14.35
N ASN A 156 -10.05 -4.54 14.99
CA ASN A 156 -11.46 -4.42 14.62
C ASN A 156 -12.27 -3.68 15.67
N ILE A 157 -13.32 -4.31 16.20
CA ILE A 157 -14.28 -3.64 17.09
C ILE A 157 -13.64 -3.03 18.34
N TYR A 158 -12.43 -3.45 18.73
CA TYR A 158 -11.69 -2.86 19.84
C TYR A 158 -11.55 -1.34 19.70
N VAL A 159 -11.32 -0.82 18.50
CA VAL A 159 -11.20 0.63 18.25
C VAL A 159 -12.48 1.36 18.64
N SER A 160 -13.64 0.87 18.21
CA SER A 160 -14.93 1.44 18.56
C SER A 160 -15.25 1.30 20.06
N THR A 161 -14.76 0.25 20.72
CA THR A 161 -15.01 0.04 22.17
C THR A 161 -14.28 1.02 23.07
N LEU A 162 -13.21 1.68 22.58
CA LEU A 162 -12.44 2.63 23.37
C LEU A 162 -13.29 3.84 23.84
N TYR A 163 -14.24 4.25 23.00
CA TYR A 163 -15.08 5.43 23.23
C TYR A 163 -16.56 5.20 22.92
N ASP A 164 -16.99 3.94 22.82
CA ASP A 164 -18.36 3.55 22.43
C ASP A 164 -18.81 4.22 21.11
N THR A 165 -17.89 4.34 20.15
CA THR A 165 -18.13 5.04 18.88
C THR A 165 -18.77 4.14 17.82
N PRO A 166 -19.53 4.72 16.87
CA PRO A 166 -20.25 3.94 15.87
C PRO A 166 -19.33 3.21 14.90
N ALA A 167 -19.76 2.00 14.52
CA ALA A 167 -19.15 1.23 13.44
C ALA A 167 -20.14 0.99 12.30
N ILE A 168 -19.60 0.79 11.10
CA ILE A 168 -20.32 0.39 9.88
C ILE A 168 -19.73 -0.94 9.42
N LEU A 169 -20.59 -1.89 9.06
CA LEU A 169 -20.16 -3.20 8.56
C LEU A 169 -20.37 -3.31 7.04
N ALA A 170 -19.28 -3.50 6.29
CA ALA A 170 -19.30 -3.68 4.85
C ALA A 170 -19.20 -5.15 4.46
N GLY A 171 -20.07 -5.59 3.56
CA GLY A 171 -20.06 -6.93 2.96
C GLY A 171 -19.87 -6.86 1.44
N ASP A 172 -19.11 -7.80 0.89
CA ASP A 172 -18.87 -7.98 -0.55
C ASP A 172 -19.93 -8.88 -1.17
N ILE A 173 -20.69 -8.37 -2.15
CA ILE A 173 -21.73 -9.16 -2.83
C ILE A 173 -21.19 -9.94 -4.04
N GLU A 174 -20.04 -9.56 -4.58
CA GLU A 174 -19.51 -10.14 -5.84
C GLU A 174 -19.27 -11.65 -5.73
N ARG A 175 -18.92 -12.14 -4.55
CA ARG A 175 -18.68 -13.58 -4.30
C ARG A 175 -19.93 -14.36 -3.91
N GLY A 176 -21.09 -13.69 -3.79
CA GLY A 176 -22.33 -14.28 -3.26
C GLY A 176 -22.35 -14.40 -1.75
N GLY A 177 -23.53 -14.67 -1.16
CA GLY A 177 -23.68 -14.91 0.27
C GLY A 177 -23.55 -13.69 1.16
N VAL A 178 -23.64 -12.46 0.65
CA VAL A 178 -23.44 -11.22 1.42
C VAL A 178 -24.34 -11.12 2.64
N PHE A 179 -25.62 -11.51 2.53
CA PHE A 179 -26.57 -11.47 3.66
C PHE A 179 -26.16 -12.44 4.77
N ALA A 180 -25.72 -13.66 4.41
CA ALA A 180 -25.20 -14.61 5.40
C ALA A 180 -23.92 -14.08 6.07
N SER A 181 -23.04 -13.45 5.32
CA SER A 181 -21.80 -12.87 5.83
C SER A 181 -22.07 -11.69 6.78
N LEU A 182 -23.00 -10.79 6.44
CA LEU A 182 -23.41 -9.66 7.31
C LEU A 182 -24.05 -10.18 8.60
N TYR A 183 -25.03 -11.07 8.48
CA TYR A 183 -25.71 -11.65 9.65
C TYR A 183 -24.75 -12.43 10.56
N GLY A 184 -23.95 -13.33 9.96
CA GLY A 184 -23.00 -14.14 10.71
C GLY A 184 -21.95 -13.31 11.42
N THR A 185 -21.42 -12.27 10.76
CA THR A 185 -20.44 -11.36 11.38
C THR A 185 -21.05 -10.64 12.58
N LEU A 186 -22.26 -10.06 12.45
CA LEU A 186 -22.93 -9.38 13.55
C LEU A 186 -23.28 -10.31 14.73
N LYS A 187 -23.54 -11.60 14.48
CA LYS A 187 -23.86 -12.57 15.54
C LYS A 187 -22.61 -13.12 16.24
N LEU A 188 -21.47 -13.15 15.57
CA LEU A 188 -20.24 -13.71 16.12
C LEU A 188 -19.34 -12.65 16.76
N MET A 189 -19.40 -11.41 16.29
CA MET A 189 -18.53 -10.34 16.81
C MET A 189 -19.02 -9.84 18.19
N PRO A 190 -18.10 -9.48 19.09
CA PRO A 190 -18.46 -8.77 20.32
C PRO A 190 -18.92 -7.34 20.01
N ARG A 191 -19.70 -6.76 20.94
CA ARG A 191 -20.15 -5.36 20.85
C ARG A 191 -20.79 -5.01 19.49
N SER A 192 -21.56 -5.96 18.89
CA SER A 192 -22.32 -5.69 17.68
C SER A 192 -23.34 -4.55 17.83
N ASP A 193 -23.66 -4.17 19.08
CA ASP A 193 -24.46 -3.00 19.43
C ASP A 193 -23.87 -1.67 18.92
N LEU A 194 -22.55 -1.61 18.72
CA LEU A 194 -21.87 -0.45 18.15
C LEU A 194 -22.01 -0.35 16.63
N VAL A 195 -22.40 -1.42 15.94
CA VAL A 195 -22.64 -1.38 14.49
C VAL A 195 -23.96 -0.68 14.23
N LYS A 196 -23.90 0.50 13.61
CA LYS A 196 -25.07 1.36 13.34
C LYS A 196 -25.55 1.30 11.90
N GLY A 197 -24.77 0.73 10.97
CA GLY A 197 -25.18 0.61 9.58
C GLY A 197 -24.45 -0.53 8.87
N MET A 198 -25.10 -1.05 7.84
CA MET A 198 -24.53 -2.05 6.92
C MET A 198 -24.35 -1.44 5.54
N ILE A 199 -23.28 -1.85 4.83
CA ILE A 199 -23.03 -1.51 3.44
C ILE A 199 -22.91 -2.81 2.63
N ILE A 200 -23.64 -2.89 1.52
CA ILE A 200 -23.46 -3.93 0.51
C ILE A 200 -22.56 -3.33 -0.58
N ASN A 201 -21.36 -3.87 -0.75
CA ASN A 201 -20.36 -3.34 -1.66
C ASN A 201 -20.16 -4.21 -2.89
N LYS A 202 -19.61 -3.60 -3.96
CA LYS A 202 -19.29 -4.23 -5.24
C LYS A 202 -20.50 -4.78 -5.99
N MET A 203 -21.63 -4.09 -5.89
CA MET A 203 -22.84 -4.48 -6.61
C MET A 203 -22.67 -4.32 -8.13
N ARG A 204 -22.99 -5.38 -8.88
CA ARG A 204 -23.14 -5.34 -10.32
C ARG A 204 -24.61 -5.49 -10.69
N GLY A 205 -25.09 -4.70 -11.63
CA GLY A 205 -26.49 -4.72 -12.07
C GLY A 205 -27.44 -3.88 -11.19
N SER A 206 -28.72 -4.24 -11.16
CA SER A 206 -29.76 -3.40 -10.59
C SER A 206 -29.93 -3.61 -9.06
N LYS A 207 -29.81 -2.53 -8.31
CA LYS A 207 -30.07 -2.46 -6.86
C LYS A 207 -31.48 -2.97 -6.49
N LYS A 208 -32.48 -2.82 -7.39
CA LYS A 208 -33.86 -3.29 -7.19
C LYS A 208 -33.96 -4.77 -6.87
N LEU A 209 -33.02 -5.58 -7.39
CA LEU A 209 -32.98 -7.03 -7.11
C LEU A 209 -32.69 -7.37 -5.65
N LEU A 210 -32.17 -6.43 -4.87
CA LEU A 210 -31.79 -6.61 -3.47
C LEU A 210 -32.84 -6.11 -2.48
N GLU A 211 -33.88 -5.36 -2.92
CA GLU A 211 -34.82 -4.67 -2.01
C GLU A 211 -35.42 -5.62 -0.95
N ASN A 212 -36.01 -6.72 -1.35
CA ASN A 212 -36.56 -7.71 -0.43
C ASN A 212 -35.50 -8.34 0.49
N GLY A 213 -34.28 -8.55 -0.02
CA GLY A 213 -33.17 -9.06 0.78
C GLY A 213 -32.68 -8.05 1.81
N MET A 214 -32.66 -6.76 1.45
CA MET A 214 -32.28 -5.69 2.36
C MET A 214 -33.29 -5.55 3.51
N GLU A 215 -34.59 -5.50 3.21
CA GLU A 215 -35.66 -5.46 4.22
C GLU A 215 -35.52 -6.62 5.22
N LYS A 216 -35.31 -7.84 4.73
CA LYS A 216 -35.13 -9.02 5.57
C LYS A 216 -33.89 -8.97 6.45
N ILE A 217 -32.75 -8.53 5.90
CA ILE A 217 -31.52 -8.47 6.69
C ILE A 217 -31.59 -7.37 7.75
N GLU A 218 -32.23 -6.24 7.45
CA GLU A 218 -32.48 -5.18 8.42
C GLU A 218 -33.37 -5.67 9.59
N GLU A 219 -34.44 -6.40 9.28
CA GLU A 219 -35.31 -7.00 10.29
C GLU A 219 -34.53 -8.01 11.16
N LEU A 220 -33.75 -8.91 10.54
CA LEU A 220 -32.98 -9.94 11.24
C LEU A 220 -31.85 -9.38 12.10
N CYS A 221 -31.23 -8.30 11.69
CA CYS A 221 -30.07 -7.71 12.36
C CYS A 221 -30.43 -6.56 13.29
N GLY A 222 -31.54 -5.87 13.04
CA GLY A 222 -31.90 -4.62 13.72
C GLY A 222 -30.97 -3.46 13.36
N VAL A 223 -30.28 -3.54 12.21
CA VAL A 223 -29.30 -2.56 11.71
C VAL A 223 -29.66 -2.18 10.28
N PRO A 224 -29.75 -0.90 9.92
CA PRO A 224 -30.13 -0.49 8.57
C PRO A 224 -29.03 -0.73 7.52
N VAL A 225 -29.45 -1.01 6.27
CA VAL A 225 -28.56 -0.97 5.11
C VAL A 225 -28.48 0.47 4.59
N ILE A 226 -27.39 1.15 4.89
CA ILE A 226 -27.22 2.58 4.60
C ILE A 226 -26.63 2.84 3.21
N GLY A 227 -26.23 1.80 2.48
CA GLY A 227 -25.68 1.92 1.13
C GLY A 227 -25.58 0.60 0.40
N VAL A 228 -25.80 0.68 -0.93
CA VAL A 228 -25.48 -0.40 -1.87
C VAL A 228 -24.57 0.18 -2.92
N LEU A 229 -23.27 -0.06 -2.77
CA LEU A 229 -22.23 0.57 -3.56
C LEU A 229 -21.96 -0.22 -4.83
N PRO A 230 -21.94 0.42 -6.00
CA PRO A 230 -21.64 -0.26 -7.24
C PRO A 230 -20.17 -0.66 -7.34
N TYR A 231 -19.90 -1.68 -8.13
CA TYR A 231 -18.55 -1.92 -8.62
C TYR A 231 -18.20 -0.85 -9.65
N VAL A 232 -17.23 0.00 -9.33
CA VAL A 232 -16.80 1.08 -10.23
C VAL A 232 -15.77 0.51 -11.20
N GLU A 233 -16.19 0.38 -12.46
CA GLU A 233 -15.33 -0.13 -13.54
C GLU A 233 -14.41 0.97 -14.10
N ASN A 234 -13.28 0.55 -14.65
CA ASN A 234 -12.32 1.42 -15.35
C ASN A 234 -11.72 2.57 -14.55
N VAL A 235 -11.81 2.52 -13.22
CA VAL A 235 -11.11 3.46 -12.34
C VAL A 235 -10.10 2.70 -11.50
N PHE A 236 -8.84 2.80 -11.88
CA PHE A 236 -7.76 2.24 -11.10
C PHE A 236 -7.44 3.14 -9.91
N LEU A 237 -7.36 2.55 -8.72
CA LEU A 237 -6.75 3.14 -7.53
C LEU A 237 -5.64 2.21 -7.03
N PRO A 238 -4.57 2.76 -6.43
CA PRO A 238 -3.55 1.97 -5.76
C PRO A 238 -4.15 0.98 -4.77
N GLY A 239 -3.86 -0.31 -4.94
CA GLY A 239 -4.35 -1.38 -4.07
C GLY A 239 -3.54 -1.51 -2.79
N GLU A 240 -4.15 -2.09 -1.76
CA GLU A 240 -3.48 -2.40 -0.49
C GLU A 240 -2.57 -3.64 -0.61
N ASP A 241 -3.03 -4.66 -1.34
CA ASP A 241 -2.36 -5.95 -1.50
C ASP A 241 -1.98 -6.24 -2.96
N SER A 242 -0.83 -6.92 -3.16
CA SER A 242 -0.32 -7.31 -4.48
C SER A 242 -1.26 -8.25 -5.26
N GLN A 243 -2.25 -8.85 -4.61
CA GLN A 243 -3.25 -9.71 -5.24
C GLN A 243 -4.29 -8.93 -6.06
N ASP A 244 -4.49 -7.65 -5.75
CA ASP A 244 -5.47 -6.80 -6.43
C ASP A 244 -5.05 -6.41 -7.86
N TYR A 245 -3.78 -6.59 -8.20
CA TYR A 245 -3.21 -6.23 -9.52
C TYR A 245 -3.38 -7.30 -10.61
N GLY A 246 -4.14 -8.37 -10.34
CA GLY A 246 -4.24 -9.54 -11.26
C GLY A 246 -4.98 -9.30 -12.58
N ASN A 247 -5.93 -8.37 -12.64
CA ASN A 247 -6.93 -8.31 -13.71
C ASN A 247 -7.15 -6.94 -14.39
N THR A 248 -6.42 -5.90 -14.01
CA THR A 248 -6.71 -4.51 -14.44
C THR A 248 -5.67 -3.87 -15.35
N MET A 249 -4.77 -4.67 -15.93
CA MET A 249 -3.62 -4.11 -16.62
C MET A 249 -3.87 -3.89 -18.11
N LEU A 250 -3.58 -2.67 -18.54
CA LEU A 250 -3.42 -2.34 -19.95
C LEU A 250 -2.11 -3.02 -20.41
N ASP A 251 -2.22 -4.20 -21.01
CA ASP A 251 -1.06 -4.93 -21.51
C ASP A 251 -0.72 -4.45 -22.92
N ASN A 252 0.35 -3.69 -23.05
CA ASN A 252 0.89 -3.29 -24.36
C ASN A 252 2.04 -4.17 -24.83
N GLY A 253 2.47 -5.15 -24.00
CA GLY A 253 3.58 -6.07 -24.31
C GLY A 253 4.98 -5.44 -24.35
N LYS A 254 5.12 -4.14 -24.14
CA LYS A 254 6.41 -3.42 -24.22
C LYS A 254 7.10 -3.27 -22.86
N ILE A 255 6.29 -3.12 -21.80
CA ILE A 255 6.76 -2.95 -20.43
C ILE A 255 6.48 -4.23 -19.65
N CYS A 256 7.52 -4.84 -19.12
CA CYS A 256 7.42 -6.04 -18.29
C CYS A 256 7.84 -5.73 -16.86
N LEU A 257 7.03 -6.17 -15.90
CA LEU A 257 7.35 -6.11 -14.48
C LEU A 257 7.66 -7.52 -13.99
N VAL A 258 8.86 -7.74 -13.49
CA VAL A 258 9.24 -9.05 -12.94
C VAL A 258 8.55 -9.25 -11.59
N ARG A 259 7.79 -10.33 -11.49
CA ARG A 259 7.09 -10.70 -10.26
C ARG A 259 7.79 -11.87 -9.60
N TYR A 260 8.54 -11.58 -8.55
CA TYR A 260 9.16 -12.56 -7.68
C TYR A 260 8.40 -12.72 -6.35
N PRO A 261 8.70 -13.78 -5.55
CA PRO A 261 7.89 -14.15 -4.37
C PRO A 261 7.77 -13.08 -3.30
N ALA A 262 8.85 -12.35 -3.02
CA ALA A 262 8.91 -11.36 -1.95
C ALA A 262 8.83 -9.91 -2.47
N ILE A 263 8.07 -9.68 -3.56
CA ILE A 263 7.88 -8.34 -4.12
C ILE A 263 7.33 -7.39 -3.05
N GLU A 264 7.96 -6.21 -2.92
CA GLU A 264 7.60 -5.16 -1.96
C GLU A 264 7.45 -3.82 -2.69
N ASN A 265 6.63 -2.91 -2.15
CA ASN A 265 6.40 -1.56 -2.68
C ASN A 265 6.06 -1.55 -4.19
N TYR A 266 5.26 -2.52 -4.62
CA TYR A 266 4.82 -2.65 -6.01
C TYR A 266 3.99 -1.45 -6.50
N SER A 267 3.53 -0.57 -5.62
CA SER A 267 2.90 0.71 -5.96
C SER A 267 3.81 1.67 -6.74
N ASP A 268 5.13 1.42 -6.79
CA ASP A 268 6.02 2.14 -7.70
C ASP A 268 5.58 2.04 -9.17
N THR A 269 4.82 1.00 -9.52
CA THR A 269 4.33 0.80 -10.90
C THR A 269 2.92 1.34 -11.16
N ASP A 270 2.24 1.85 -10.14
CA ASP A 270 0.91 2.47 -10.28
C ASP A 270 0.91 3.62 -11.32
N PRO A 271 1.95 4.46 -11.40
CA PRO A 271 2.01 5.50 -12.41
C PRO A 271 1.89 4.98 -13.85
N LEU A 272 2.38 3.78 -14.15
CA LEU A 272 2.23 3.19 -15.48
C LEU A 272 0.75 3.01 -15.86
N ILE A 273 -0.08 2.60 -14.91
CA ILE A 273 -1.53 2.44 -15.14
C ILE A 273 -2.22 3.80 -15.14
N ILE A 274 -1.85 4.69 -14.23
CA ILE A 274 -2.45 6.01 -14.11
C ILE A 274 -2.19 6.85 -15.36
N TYR A 275 -1.01 6.75 -15.93
CA TYR A 275 -0.64 7.42 -17.18
C TYR A 275 -1.07 6.67 -18.46
N GLY A 276 -1.72 5.50 -18.32
CA GLY A 276 -2.26 4.73 -19.45
C GLY A 276 -1.22 3.94 -20.25
N LEU A 277 -0.02 3.74 -19.72
CA LEU A 277 1.04 2.97 -20.37
C LEU A 277 0.82 1.47 -20.25
N GLY A 278 0.37 1.01 -19.07
CA GLY A 278 0.19 -0.41 -18.77
C GLY A 278 1.50 -1.20 -18.68
N TYR A 279 1.40 -2.43 -18.23
CA TYR A 279 2.53 -3.37 -18.18
C TYR A 279 2.05 -4.81 -18.06
N ARG A 280 2.96 -5.77 -18.31
CA ARG A 280 2.72 -7.20 -18.13
C ARG A 280 3.56 -7.74 -16.97
N TYR A 281 2.95 -8.53 -16.08
CA TYR A 281 3.72 -9.31 -15.11
C TYR A 281 4.42 -10.48 -15.76
N VAL A 282 5.73 -10.61 -15.48
CA VAL A 282 6.54 -11.76 -15.88
C VAL A 282 6.98 -12.54 -14.66
N ARG A 283 6.79 -13.85 -14.72
CA ARG A 283 7.17 -14.84 -13.72
C ARG A 283 7.68 -16.11 -14.41
N ALA A 284 8.11 -17.12 -13.66
CA ALA A 284 8.61 -18.38 -14.22
C ALA A 284 7.70 -19.03 -15.27
N SER A 285 6.37 -18.90 -15.10
CA SER A 285 5.39 -19.52 -16.01
C SER A 285 5.26 -18.84 -17.38
N ASN A 286 5.73 -17.61 -17.52
CA ASN A 286 5.64 -16.81 -18.77
C ASN A 286 6.92 -16.01 -19.05
N LEU A 287 8.09 -16.53 -18.67
CA LEU A 287 9.39 -15.85 -18.81
C LEU A 287 9.73 -15.45 -20.27
N ASN A 288 9.14 -16.12 -21.27
CA ASN A 288 9.33 -15.78 -22.68
C ASN A 288 8.70 -14.43 -23.07
N ASP A 289 7.82 -13.86 -22.27
CA ASP A 289 7.29 -12.51 -22.49
C ASP A 289 8.40 -11.44 -22.47
N LEU A 290 9.52 -11.73 -21.79
CA LEU A 290 10.72 -10.88 -21.82
C LEU A 290 11.36 -10.76 -23.21
N ASP A 291 11.10 -11.70 -24.13
CA ASP A 291 11.71 -11.66 -25.46
C ASP A 291 11.25 -10.47 -26.31
N ALA A 292 10.05 -9.96 -26.08
CA ALA A 292 9.47 -8.80 -26.73
C ALA A 292 9.57 -7.51 -25.91
N ALA A 293 10.03 -7.60 -24.67
CA ALA A 293 10.07 -6.45 -23.76
C ALA A 293 11.09 -5.41 -24.24
N ARG A 294 10.67 -4.14 -24.20
CA ARG A 294 11.57 -2.98 -24.40
C ARG A 294 12.04 -2.42 -23.07
N ILE A 295 11.19 -2.51 -22.06
CA ILE A 295 11.48 -2.05 -20.69
C ILE A 295 11.15 -3.17 -19.75
N ILE A 296 12.06 -3.44 -18.83
CA ILE A 296 11.91 -4.44 -17.80
C ILE A 296 12.12 -3.76 -16.44
N ILE A 297 11.15 -3.87 -15.55
CA ILE A 297 11.22 -3.30 -14.21
C ILE A 297 11.41 -4.43 -13.21
N LEU A 298 12.44 -4.32 -12.40
CA LEU A 298 12.71 -5.12 -11.21
C LEU A 298 12.28 -4.27 -9.99
N PRO A 299 11.11 -4.55 -9.39
CA PRO A 299 10.58 -3.76 -8.28
C PRO A 299 11.32 -4.01 -6.97
N GLY A 300 10.86 -3.39 -5.88
CA GLY A 300 11.33 -3.64 -4.53
C GLY A 300 11.16 -5.10 -4.10
N SER A 301 12.02 -5.55 -3.21
CA SER A 301 12.01 -6.90 -2.64
C SER A 301 12.17 -6.84 -1.12
N LYS A 302 11.28 -7.52 -0.41
CA LYS A 302 11.39 -7.71 1.05
C LYS A 302 12.47 -8.74 1.40
N ASN A 303 12.84 -9.62 0.47
CA ASN A 303 13.86 -10.64 0.69
C ASN A 303 14.67 -10.88 -0.59
N VAL A 304 15.71 -10.08 -0.76
CA VAL A 304 16.59 -10.10 -1.95
C VAL A 304 17.24 -11.48 -2.14
N GLU A 305 17.60 -12.19 -1.05
CA GLU A 305 18.17 -13.53 -1.13
C GLU A 305 17.20 -14.53 -1.78
N THR A 306 15.94 -14.54 -1.30
CA THR A 306 14.90 -15.44 -1.82
C THR A 306 14.57 -15.11 -3.28
N ASP A 307 14.44 -13.83 -3.60
CA ASP A 307 14.06 -13.39 -4.94
C ASP A 307 15.21 -13.57 -5.94
N MET A 308 16.46 -13.36 -5.52
CA MET A 308 17.62 -13.63 -6.34
C MET A 308 17.75 -15.14 -6.66
N ARG A 309 17.51 -15.99 -5.66
CA ARG A 309 17.46 -17.45 -5.86
C ARG A 309 16.36 -17.83 -6.84
N TYR A 310 15.16 -17.26 -6.70
CA TYR A 310 14.05 -17.48 -7.62
C TYR A 310 14.42 -17.08 -9.07
N LEU A 311 15.07 -15.94 -9.28
CA LEU A 311 15.50 -15.52 -10.61
C LEU A 311 16.46 -16.51 -11.24
N MET A 312 17.42 -17.03 -10.46
CA MET A 312 18.41 -18.00 -10.94
C MET A 312 17.79 -19.39 -11.23
N GLU A 313 16.99 -19.92 -10.33
CA GLU A 313 16.42 -21.28 -10.45
C GLU A 313 15.36 -21.38 -11.54
N THR A 314 14.70 -20.28 -11.90
CA THR A 314 13.61 -20.27 -12.90
C THR A 314 14.07 -19.94 -14.31
N GLY A 315 15.34 -19.55 -14.51
CA GLY A 315 15.86 -19.11 -15.81
C GLY A 315 15.48 -17.66 -16.14
N LEU A 316 14.88 -16.91 -15.20
CA LEU A 316 14.58 -15.49 -15.39
C LEU A 316 15.87 -14.65 -15.49
N ALA A 317 16.92 -15.02 -14.75
CA ALA A 317 18.20 -14.31 -14.79
C ALA A 317 18.84 -14.35 -16.19
N GLU A 318 18.84 -15.53 -16.84
CA GLU A 318 19.34 -15.69 -18.21
C GLU A 318 18.48 -14.94 -19.23
N LYS A 319 17.16 -14.92 -19.03
CA LYS A 319 16.25 -14.14 -19.90
C LYS A 319 16.44 -12.65 -19.74
N LEU A 320 16.67 -12.15 -18.53
CA LEU A 320 17.03 -10.74 -18.28
C LEU A 320 18.34 -10.37 -18.98
N GLN A 321 19.37 -11.23 -18.87
CA GLN A 321 20.64 -11.01 -19.57
C GLN A 321 20.45 -10.96 -21.10
N SER A 322 19.71 -11.90 -21.66
CA SER A 322 19.39 -11.94 -23.08
C SER A 322 18.59 -10.74 -23.53
N ALA A 323 17.63 -10.26 -22.71
CA ALA A 323 16.87 -9.05 -23.03
C ALA A 323 17.76 -7.80 -23.05
N ARG A 324 18.69 -7.68 -22.10
CA ARG A 324 19.70 -6.63 -22.09
C ARG A 324 20.56 -6.64 -23.38
N GLU A 325 21.04 -7.80 -23.79
CA GLU A 325 21.86 -7.96 -25.02
C GLU A 325 21.09 -7.54 -26.28
N ARG A 326 19.77 -7.69 -26.29
CA ARG A 326 18.88 -7.17 -27.35
C ARG A 326 18.61 -5.68 -27.26
N GLY A 327 19.11 -4.98 -26.23
CA GLY A 327 18.94 -3.55 -26.04
C GLY A 327 17.69 -3.16 -25.23
N ALA A 328 17.06 -4.08 -24.50
CA ALA A 328 16.00 -3.73 -23.56
C ALA A 328 16.57 -2.86 -22.42
N MET A 329 15.79 -1.87 -22.00
CA MET A 329 16.10 -1.08 -20.82
C MET A 329 15.68 -1.84 -19.57
N ILE A 330 16.54 -1.92 -18.57
CA ILE A 330 16.29 -2.59 -17.29
C ILE A 330 16.34 -1.57 -16.17
N ILE A 331 15.28 -1.49 -15.38
CA ILE A 331 15.15 -0.54 -14.27
C ILE A 331 15.00 -1.33 -12.99
N GLY A 332 15.91 -1.14 -12.04
CA GLY A 332 15.83 -1.72 -10.69
C GLY A 332 15.45 -0.67 -9.67
N ILE A 333 14.46 -0.97 -8.82
CA ILE A 333 14.03 -0.10 -7.72
C ILE A 333 14.29 -0.83 -6.41
N CYS A 334 15.01 -0.19 -5.47
CA CYS A 334 15.31 -0.70 -4.14
C CYS A 334 15.91 -2.12 -4.19
N GLY A 335 15.23 -3.17 -3.71
CA GLY A 335 15.70 -4.55 -3.83
C GLY A 335 16.02 -4.97 -5.27
N GLY A 336 15.22 -4.52 -6.24
CA GLY A 336 15.50 -4.72 -7.67
C GLY A 336 16.82 -4.09 -8.11
N TYR A 337 17.13 -2.90 -7.63
CA TYR A 337 18.40 -2.24 -7.88
C TYR A 337 19.57 -3.01 -7.25
N GLN A 338 19.41 -3.46 -6.01
CA GLN A 338 20.43 -4.25 -5.31
C GLN A 338 20.75 -5.55 -6.06
N MET A 339 19.73 -6.23 -6.60
CA MET A 339 19.90 -7.44 -7.40
C MET A 339 20.65 -7.22 -8.73
N LEU A 340 20.63 -6.01 -9.30
CA LEU A 340 21.39 -5.70 -10.52
C LEU A 340 22.90 -5.70 -10.30
N GLY A 341 23.37 -5.55 -9.05
CA GLY A 341 24.78 -5.51 -8.68
C GLY A 341 25.51 -6.83 -8.81
N ARG A 342 26.81 -6.81 -8.47
CA ARG A 342 27.66 -8.01 -8.42
C ARG A 342 27.39 -8.84 -7.17
N THR A 343 27.25 -8.17 -6.03
CA THR A 343 27.08 -8.80 -4.72
C THR A 343 26.13 -8.03 -3.81
N VAL A 344 25.41 -8.76 -2.99
CA VAL A 344 24.69 -8.23 -1.83
C VAL A 344 25.21 -8.95 -0.59
N SER A 345 25.68 -8.19 0.40
CA SER A 345 26.24 -8.71 1.65
C SER A 345 25.44 -8.27 2.86
N ASP A 346 25.29 -9.17 3.82
CA ASP A 346 24.63 -8.91 5.11
C ASP A 346 25.49 -9.42 6.27
N PRO A 347 26.54 -8.69 6.63
CA PRO A 347 27.48 -9.13 7.68
C PRO A 347 26.81 -9.27 9.06
N HIS A 348 25.67 -8.61 9.26
CA HIS A 348 24.95 -8.55 10.53
C HIS A 348 23.75 -9.51 10.61
N GLY A 349 23.35 -10.14 9.49
CA GLY A 349 22.14 -10.97 9.45
C GLY A 349 20.85 -10.15 9.64
N THR A 350 20.81 -8.95 9.06
CA THR A 350 19.69 -8.01 9.20
C THR A 350 18.43 -8.52 8.48
N GLU A 351 18.58 -9.03 7.25
CA GLU A 351 17.48 -9.55 6.43
C GLU A 351 17.81 -10.87 5.71
N MET A 352 19.10 -11.18 5.52
CA MET A 352 19.53 -12.40 4.80
C MET A 352 19.98 -13.48 5.76
N LYS A 353 19.82 -14.75 5.35
CA LYS A 353 20.38 -15.92 6.05
C LYS A 353 21.84 -16.13 5.66
N GLU A 354 22.17 -15.91 4.39
CA GLU A 354 23.53 -16.00 3.88
C GLU A 354 24.23 -14.65 4.09
N ARG A 355 25.51 -14.69 4.48
CA ARG A 355 26.29 -13.48 4.70
C ARG A 355 26.56 -12.69 3.42
N SER A 356 26.51 -13.34 2.28
CA SER A 356 26.70 -12.70 0.96
C SER A 356 26.13 -13.58 -0.13
N ILE A 357 25.46 -12.94 -1.10
CA ILE A 357 24.95 -13.59 -2.30
C ILE A 357 25.49 -12.89 -3.55
N ARG A 358 25.51 -13.62 -4.67
CA ARG A 358 25.81 -13.06 -5.97
C ARG A 358 24.55 -12.44 -6.57
N GLY A 359 24.66 -11.21 -7.10
CA GLY A 359 23.62 -10.57 -7.89
C GLY A 359 23.72 -10.92 -9.38
N LEU A 360 22.95 -10.19 -10.21
CA LEU A 360 22.90 -10.37 -11.67
C LEU A 360 24.17 -9.90 -12.38
N GLY A 361 24.97 -9.04 -11.74
CA GLY A 361 26.23 -8.52 -12.30
C GLY A 361 26.06 -7.61 -13.52
N MET A 362 24.91 -6.99 -13.65
CA MET A 362 24.58 -6.07 -14.75
C MET A 362 25.10 -4.67 -14.52
N LEU A 363 25.31 -4.29 -13.26
CA LEU A 363 25.94 -3.04 -12.83
C LEU A 363 27.17 -3.35 -11.99
N ASP A 364 28.21 -2.52 -12.12
CA ASP A 364 29.42 -2.63 -11.29
C ASP A 364 29.20 -1.97 -9.93
N LEU A 365 28.40 -2.64 -9.10
CA LEU A 365 28.10 -2.21 -7.75
C LEU A 365 28.03 -3.38 -6.77
N ALA A 366 28.22 -3.06 -5.50
CA ALA A 366 28.01 -3.95 -4.37
C ALA A 366 27.08 -3.28 -3.36
N THR A 367 26.21 -4.08 -2.75
CA THR A 367 25.33 -3.62 -1.67
C THR A 367 25.74 -4.28 -0.36
N GLU A 368 25.83 -3.49 0.71
CA GLU A 368 26.05 -3.99 2.06
C GLU A 368 24.90 -3.56 2.97
N TYR A 369 24.30 -4.51 3.68
CA TYR A 369 23.21 -4.23 4.61
C TYR A 369 23.73 -3.71 5.95
N SER A 370 23.12 -2.61 6.37
CA SER A 370 23.32 -1.99 7.68
C SER A 370 22.24 -2.49 8.67
N PRO A 371 22.53 -2.60 9.97
CA PRO A 371 21.49 -2.87 10.96
C PRO A 371 20.50 -1.70 11.14
N VAL A 372 20.81 -0.54 10.60
CA VAL A 372 19.94 0.66 10.67
C VAL A 372 19.20 0.83 9.35
N LYS A 373 17.87 0.82 9.42
CA LYS A 373 16.99 1.04 8.27
C LYS A 373 16.97 2.52 7.88
N THR A 374 17.22 2.81 6.61
CA THR A 374 16.93 4.13 6.02
C THR A 374 15.42 4.22 5.77
N VAL A 375 14.79 5.26 6.30
CA VAL A 375 13.39 5.61 6.06
C VAL A 375 13.34 7.11 5.95
N ASP A 376 13.17 7.65 4.76
CA ASP A 376 13.21 9.10 4.54
C ASP A 376 12.36 9.51 3.34
N SER A 377 11.73 10.69 3.43
CA SER A 377 11.12 11.38 2.30
C SER A 377 12.19 12.25 1.64
N VAL A 378 12.37 12.13 0.35
CA VAL A 378 13.46 12.80 -0.36
C VAL A 378 12.96 13.71 -1.48
N SER A 379 13.67 14.83 -1.67
CA SER A 379 13.59 15.63 -2.89
C SER A 379 14.87 15.41 -3.68
N TYR A 380 14.72 15.16 -4.97
CA TYR A 380 15.85 14.85 -5.83
C TYR A 380 15.91 15.74 -7.08
N THR A 381 17.11 15.89 -7.64
CA THR A 381 17.34 16.37 -9.00
C THR A 381 17.97 15.25 -9.81
N PHE A 382 17.65 15.20 -11.10
CA PHE A 382 18.32 14.27 -12.00
C PHE A 382 19.75 14.73 -12.31
N ASN A 383 20.64 13.77 -12.44
CA ASN A 383 22.06 14.02 -12.68
C ASN A 383 22.54 13.41 -14.00
N GLY A 384 23.74 13.86 -14.43
CA GLY A 384 24.37 13.42 -15.65
C GLY A 384 23.80 14.09 -16.91
N SER A 385 24.60 14.09 -17.96
CA SER A 385 24.24 14.75 -19.22
C SER A 385 22.98 14.20 -19.90
N ARG A 386 22.61 12.96 -19.56
CA ARG A 386 21.44 12.27 -20.15
C ARG A 386 20.13 12.74 -19.52
N PHE A 387 20.14 13.11 -18.23
CA PHE A 387 18.93 13.36 -17.45
C PHE A 387 18.81 14.81 -16.97
N ALA A 388 19.83 15.65 -17.22
CA ALA A 388 19.90 17.02 -16.69
C ALA A 388 18.75 17.94 -17.13
N SER A 389 18.02 17.59 -18.19
CA SER A 389 16.84 18.32 -18.66
C SER A 389 15.54 17.88 -17.97
N LEU A 390 15.57 16.80 -17.18
CA LEU A 390 14.39 16.32 -16.50
C LEU A 390 14.12 17.17 -15.24
N PRO A 391 12.84 17.46 -14.93
CA PRO A 391 12.50 18.23 -13.75
C PRO A 391 12.83 17.46 -12.46
N SER A 392 13.16 18.19 -11.40
CA SER A 392 13.27 17.64 -10.05
C SER A 392 11.99 16.96 -9.60
N GLY A 393 12.11 16.06 -8.66
CA GLY A 393 10.96 15.31 -8.12
C GLY A 393 11.09 15.06 -6.63
N THR A 394 10.09 14.39 -6.10
CA THR A 394 10.04 13.88 -4.73
C THR A 394 9.84 12.38 -4.76
N GLY A 395 10.31 11.70 -3.73
CA GLY A 395 10.16 10.27 -3.55
C GLY A 395 10.46 9.89 -2.10
N TYR A 396 10.76 8.64 -1.86
CA TYR A 396 11.15 8.18 -0.54
C TYR A 396 12.12 6.99 -0.62
N GLU A 397 12.90 6.79 0.43
CA GLU A 397 13.81 5.66 0.59
C GLU A 397 13.35 4.80 1.79
N ILE A 398 13.27 3.47 1.58
CA ILE A 398 12.99 2.49 2.64
C ILE A 398 13.87 1.27 2.38
N HIS A 399 15.05 1.20 2.96
CA HIS A 399 15.98 0.08 2.74
C HIS A 399 17.01 -0.05 3.86
N TYR A 400 17.67 -1.20 3.94
CA TYR A 400 18.84 -1.43 4.79
C TYR A 400 20.16 -1.34 4.02
N GLY A 401 20.13 -1.54 2.72
CA GLY A 401 21.33 -1.62 1.89
C GLY A 401 21.99 -0.28 1.61
N THR A 402 23.29 -0.21 1.80
CA THR A 402 24.14 0.87 1.28
C THR A 402 24.80 0.39 0.00
N VAL A 403 24.63 1.12 -1.08
CA VAL A 403 25.19 0.79 -2.39
C VAL A 403 26.51 1.51 -2.61
N SER A 404 27.55 0.76 -3.00
CA SER A 404 28.83 1.26 -3.47
C SER A 404 28.97 0.91 -4.94
N SER A 405 29.10 1.90 -5.82
CA SER A 405 29.18 1.73 -7.27
C SER A 405 30.48 2.26 -7.83
N SER A 406 31.07 1.50 -8.80
CA SER A 406 32.21 1.94 -9.62
C SER A 406 31.77 2.55 -10.94
N GLU A 407 30.47 2.56 -11.26
CA GLU A 407 29.95 3.24 -12.44
C GLU A 407 30.15 4.76 -12.33
N LYS A 408 30.41 5.39 -13.47
CA LYS A 408 30.68 6.83 -13.51
C LYS A 408 29.43 7.68 -13.34
N ASP A 409 28.33 7.19 -13.91
CA ASP A 409 27.07 7.90 -13.96
C ASP A 409 26.15 7.48 -12.83
N HIS A 410 25.58 8.46 -12.13
CA HIS A 410 24.53 8.27 -11.15
C HIS A 410 23.26 8.96 -11.61
N LEU A 411 22.12 8.46 -11.16
CA LEU A 411 20.81 8.89 -11.65
C LEU A 411 20.37 10.21 -11.02
N LEU A 412 20.51 10.32 -9.68
CA LEU A 412 19.94 11.38 -8.88
C LEU A 412 20.99 12.04 -7.99
N GLU A 413 20.67 13.26 -7.56
CA GLU A 413 21.32 13.97 -6.48
C GLU A 413 20.28 14.34 -5.41
N ILE A 414 20.53 13.95 -4.15
CA ILE A 414 19.67 14.16 -2.99
C ILE A 414 20.48 14.89 -1.92
N GLY A 415 20.22 16.19 -1.74
CA GLY A 415 20.93 16.98 -0.71
C GLY A 415 22.46 16.98 -0.85
N GLY A 416 22.98 16.90 -2.07
CA GLY A 416 24.42 16.79 -2.35
C GLY A 416 24.98 15.36 -2.32
N ARG A 417 24.18 14.35 -2.01
CA ARG A 417 24.52 12.93 -2.08
C ARG A 417 24.16 12.36 -3.46
N LYS A 418 25.08 11.64 -4.07
CA LYS A 418 24.82 10.85 -5.28
C LYS A 418 23.94 9.66 -4.94
N GLU A 419 22.91 9.42 -5.74
CA GLU A 419 22.01 8.30 -5.59
C GLU A 419 21.72 7.63 -6.94
N GLY A 420 21.52 6.30 -6.89
CA GLY A 420 21.29 5.48 -8.06
C GLY A 420 22.53 5.31 -8.94
N THR A 421 22.40 4.42 -9.89
CA THR A 421 23.51 4.06 -10.82
C THR A 421 22.95 3.88 -12.22
N VAL A 422 23.70 4.33 -13.21
CA VAL A 422 23.36 4.19 -14.63
C VAL A 422 24.53 3.51 -15.35
N SER A 423 24.25 2.47 -16.13
CA SER A 423 25.27 1.82 -16.95
C SER A 423 25.84 2.78 -18.00
N ALA A 424 27.08 2.54 -18.44
CA ALA A 424 27.77 3.40 -19.41
C ALA A 424 26.97 3.59 -20.72
N ASP A 425 26.24 2.56 -21.17
CA ASP A 425 25.34 2.61 -22.34
C ASP A 425 23.97 3.26 -22.06
N GLY A 426 23.62 3.44 -20.78
CA GLY A 426 22.35 4.02 -20.33
C GLY A 426 21.14 3.09 -20.34
N HIS A 427 21.35 1.79 -20.62
CA HIS A 427 20.26 0.82 -20.72
C HIS A 427 19.91 0.15 -19.37
N ILE A 428 20.76 0.30 -18.36
CA ILE A 428 20.45 -0.20 -17.02
C ILE A 428 20.46 0.97 -16.05
N ILE A 429 19.38 1.10 -15.31
CA ILE A 429 19.15 2.16 -14.32
C ILE A 429 18.76 1.50 -13.01
N GLY A 430 19.39 1.89 -11.92
CA GLY A 430 19.04 1.44 -10.58
C GLY A 430 18.95 2.60 -9.61
N THR A 431 17.98 2.55 -8.68
CA THR A 431 17.78 3.56 -7.63
C THR A 431 17.12 2.95 -6.39
N ASN A 432 17.45 3.47 -5.19
CA ASN A 432 16.71 3.15 -3.97
C ASN A 432 15.50 4.07 -3.77
N VAL A 433 15.32 5.08 -4.62
CA VAL A 433 14.20 6.03 -4.51
C VAL A 433 12.95 5.40 -5.08
N HIS A 434 11.98 5.18 -4.21
CA HIS A 434 10.59 4.85 -4.56
C HIS A 434 9.84 6.10 -5.04
N GLY A 435 8.82 5.89 -5.88
CA GLY A 435 8.03 6.98 -6.46
C GLY A 435 8.69 7.67 -7.64
N ILE A 436 9.87 7.22 -8.11
CA ILE A 436 10.55 7.83 -9.26
C ILE A 436 9.72 7.77 -10.55
N LEU A 437 8.88 6.73 -10.71
CA LEU A 437 8.00 6.59 -11.87
C LEU A 437 6.78 7.53 -11.83
N GLU A 438 6.55 8.25 -10.73
CA GLU A 438 5.57 9.35 -10.67
C GLU A 438 6.03 10.56 -11.48
N ASN A 439 7.35 10.69 -11.74
CA ASN A 439 7.90 11.73 -12.59
C ASN A 439 7.59 11.41 -14.06
N ARG A 440 6.66 12.17 -14.63
CA ARG A 440 6.15 11.97 -15.99
C ARG A 440 7.26 12.03 -17.03
N GLU A 441 8.12 13.04 -16.95
CA GLU A 441 9.19 13.28 -17.90
C GLU A 441 10.25 12.17 -17.85
N PHE A 442 10.50 11.60 -16.67
CA PHE A 442 11.34 10.41 -16.56
C PHE A 442 10.68 9.20 -17.23
N LEU A 443 9.37 9.00 -17.03
CA LEU A 443 8.63 7.95 -17.74
C LEU A 443 8.65 8.16 -19.26
N GLU A 444 8.45 9.39 -19.75
CA GLU A 444 8.57 9.70 -21.18
C GLU A 444 9.96 9.38 -21.70
N TYR A 445 10.99 9.70 -20.93
CA TYR A 445 12.39 9.42 -21.30
C TYR A 445 12.65 7.91 -21.45
N ILE A 446 12.25 7.10 -20.45
CA ILE A 446 12.53 5.66 -20.48
C ILE A 446 11.64 4.89 -21.46
N THR A 447 10.40 5.37 -21.69
CA THR A 447 9.44 4.68 -22.58
C THR A 447 9.55 5.14 -24.04
N GLY A 448 10.03 6.36 -24.26
CA GLY A 448 9.98 7.03 -25.56
C GLY A 448 8.53 7.37 -25.98
N GLU A 449 7.55 7.21 -25.10
CA GLU A 449 6.15 7.49 -25.37
C GLU A 449 5.74 8.84 -24.76
N LYS A 450 4.98 9.61 -25.51
CA LYS A 450 4.39 10.86 -24.99
C LYS A 450 3.27 10.55 -24.02
N ILE A 451 3.36 11.09 -22.81
CA ILE A 451 2.34 10.99 -21.77
C ILE A 451 1.51 12.29 -21.81
N PRO A 452 0.17 12.23 -21.68
CA PRO A 452 -0.64 13.43 -21.60
C PRO A 452 -0.13 14.39 -20.49
N ASP A 453 -0.32 15.68 -20.71
CA ASP A 453 0.11 16.70 -19.74
C ASP A 453 -0.79 16.64 -18.49
N MET A 454 -0.38 15.80 -17.54
CA MET A 454 -1.06 15.58 -16.26
C MET A 454 -0.06 15.40 -15.13
N ILE A 455 -0.43 15.84 -13.95
CA ILE A 455 0.32 15.64 -12.72
C ILE A 455 -0.23 14.40 -12.01
N TYR A 456 0.65 13.47 -11.62
CA TYR A 456 0.26 12.20 -10.98
C TYR A 456 -0.73 12.39 -9.82
N GLY A 457 -0.41 13.29 -8.88
CA GLY A 457 -1.28 13.55 -7.73
C GLY A 457 -2.65 14.13 -8.10
N GLU A 458 -2.73 14.98 -9.12
CA GLU A 458 -4.01 15.54 -9.59
C GLU A 458 -4.88 14.47 -10.23
N GLU A 459 -4.29 13.61 -11.07
CA GLU A 459 -5.00 12.50 -11.69
C GLU A 459 -5.46 11.46 -10.65
N LEU A 460 -4.61 11.15 -9.67
CA LEU A 460 -4.98 10.29 -8.55
C LEU A 460 -6.16 10.88 -7.77
N MET A 461 -6.13 12.17 -7.45
CA MET A 461 -7.23 12.85 -6.75
C MET A 461 -8.51 12.86 -7.60
N ARG A 462 -8.42 13.05 -8.91
CA ARG A 462 -9.55 12.96 -9.83
C ARG A 462 -10.20 11.57 -9.79
N ARG A 463 -9.40 10.50 -9.75
CA ARG A 463 -9.89 9.12 -9.63
C ARG A 463 -10.54 8.85 -8.28
N ILE A 464 -9.95 9.37 -7.19
CA ILE A 464 -10.56 9.35 -5.85
C ILE A 464 -11.92 10.05 -5.87
N ASP A 465 -12.02 11.20 -6.53
CA ASP A 465 -13.27 11.94 -6.63
C ASP A 465 -14.35 11.18 -7.42
N ILE A 466 -14.00 10.46 -8.48
CA ILE A 466 -14.94 9.60 -9.22
C ILE A 466 -15.53 8.53 -8.29
N ILE A 467 -14.66 7.82 -7.57
CA ILE A 467 -15.08 6.79 -6.61
C ILE A 467 -15.96 7.42 -5.52
N THR A 468 -15.51 8.53 -4.94
CA THR A 468 -16.22 9.23 -3.86
C THR A 468 -17.61 9.69 -4.30
N ASN A 469 -17.74 10.24 -5.50
CA ASN A 469 -19.05 10.66 -6.03
C ASN A 469 -19.97 9.45 -6.24
N SER A 470 -19.47 8.35 -6.77
CA SER A 470 -20.23 7.10 -6.88
C SER A 470 -20.74 6.61 -5.51
N PHE A 471 -19.94 6.75 -4.47
CA PHE A 471 -20.34 6.43 -3.09
C PHE A 471 -21.44 7.37 -2.59
N ILE A 472 -21.27 8.68 -2.77
CA ILE A 472 -22.25 9.68 -2.34
C ILE A 472 -23.64 9.44 -2.97
N GLU A 473 -23.68 9.05 -4.23
CA GLU A 473 -24.93 8.77 -4.96
C GLU A 473 -25.64 7.49 -4.50
N ASN A 474 -24.91 6.56 -3.88
CA ASN A 474 -25.40 5.22 -3.53
C ASN A 474 -25.41 4.91 -2.02
N MET A 475 -25.12 5.89 -1.18
CA MET A 475 -25.07 5.78 0.28
C MET A 475 -25.86 6.91 0.95
N ASP A 476 -26.52 6.64 2.07
CA ASP A 476 -27.12 7.70 2.89
C ASP A 476 -26.03 8.50 3.63
N MET A 477 -25.52 9.52 2.94
CA MET A 477 -24.47 10.40 3.49
C MET A 477 -24.99 11.22 4.67
N SER A 478 -26.29 11.51 4.74
CA SER A 478 -26.89 12.20 5.90
C SER A 478 -26.84 11.32 7.15
N TYR A 479 -26.91 10.00 6.97
CA TYR A 479 -26.71 9.03 8.05
C TYR A 479 -25.28 9.06 8.57
N ILE A 480 -24.29 9.06 7.65
CA ILE A 480 -22.88 9.22 8.03
C ILE A 480 -22.62 10.50 8.80
N GLU A 481 -23.19 11.64 8.34
CA GLU A 481 -23.05 12.91 9.05
C GLU A 481 -23.64 12.88 10.48
N ARG A 482 -24.73 12.14 10.70
CA ARG A 482 -25.30 11.95 12.05
C ARG A 482 -24.40 11.11 12.95
N LEU A 483 -23.69 10.13 12.39
CA LEU A 483 -22.77 9.26 13.16
C LEU A 483 -21.51 10.01 13.62
N VAL A 484 -21.13 11.11 12.96
CA VAL A 484 -19.91 11.87 13.28
C VAL A 484 -20.22 13.22 13.97
N LYS A 485 -21.49 13.50 14.26
CA LYS A 485 -21.91 14.66 15.06
C LYS A 485 -21.93 14.32 16.53
#